data_7ed636565f6177910963b080d51e2285
#
_entry.id   7ed636565f6177910963b080d51e2285
#
_cell.length_a   1.000
_cell.length_b   1.000
_cell.length_c   1.000
_cell.angle_alpha   90.00
_cell.angle_beta   90.00
_cell.angle_gamma   90.00
#
_symmetry.space_group_name_H-M   'P 1'
#
loop_
_entity.id
_entity.type
_entity.pdbx_description
1 polymer ?
#
loop_
_entity_poly.entity_id
_entity_poly.type
_entity_poly.pdbx_seq_one_letter_code
_entity_poly.pdbx_strand_id
1 'polypeptide(L)'
;MDAIDEKLIFALRENARASTAQLARLVGRSRTSVQSRIERLEKQGVIVGYGVRLAPEHEMGAVRAHVMIKVGPKEARTVTGALRSIDQVRVLHSVSGEVDLIAVAMTSSVDEMDQVIDRIGALDGVERTTSSIILSTKFER
;
A
#
# COMPACT_ATOMS: atom_id res chain seq x y z
N MET A 1 10.47 -7.87 -20.12
CA MET A 1 9.23 -8.51 -19.66
C MET A 1 8.44 -8.91 -20.90
N ASP A 2 8.02 -10.15 -21.00
CA ASP A 2 7.23 -10.66 -22.14
C ASP A 2 5.82 -11.10 -21.70
N ALA A 3 4.97 -11.50 -22.64
CA ALA A 3 3.58 -11.89 -22.36
C ALA A 3 3.46 -13.09 -21.38
N ILE A 4 4.49 -13.93 -21.27
CA ILE A 4 4.53 -15.02 -20.30
C ILE A 4 4.80 -14.45 -18.90
N ASP A 5 5.72 -13.50 -18.78
CA ASP A 5 6.02 -12.84 -17.52
C ASP A 5 4.78 -12.10 -16.98
N GLU A 6 4.04 -11.42 -17.87
CA GLU A 6 2.79 -10.73 -17.49
C GLU A 6 1.72 -11.71 -16.97
N LYS A 7 1.56 -12.87 -17.64
CA LYS A 7 0.65 -13.92 -17.17
C LYS A 7 1.07 -14.50 -15.83
N LEU A 8 2.36 -14.68 -15.60
CA LEU A 8 2.89 -15.17 -14.32
C LEU A 8 2.64 -14.15 -13.19
N ILE A 9 2.90 -12.86 -13.45
CA ILE A 9 2.64 -11.78 -12.49
C ILE A 9 1.14 -11.74 -12.17
N PHE A 10 0.27 -11.78 -13.18
CA PHE A 10 -1.18 -11.78 -12.97
C PHE A 10 -1.61 -12.96 -12.10
N ALA A 11 -1.16 -14.17 -12.41
CA ALA A 11 -1.50 -15.37 -11.62
C ALA A 11 -0.99 -15.28 -10.18
N LEU A 12 0.20 -14.74 -9.96
CA LEU A 12 0.76 -14.55 -8.62
C LEU A 12 0.05 -13.44 -7.83
N ARG A 13 -0.49 -12.43 -8.49
CA ARG A 13 -1.34 -11.41 -7.83
C ARG A 13 -2.65 -12.00 -7.33
N GLU A 14 -3.25 -12.93 -8.10
CA GLU A 14 -4.47 -13.64 -7.68
C GLU A 14 -4.17 -14.67 -6.58
N ASN A 15 -3.07 -15.40 -6.70
CA ASN A 15 -2.65 -16.40 -5.73
C ASN A 15 -1.12 -16.45 -5.61
N ALA A 16 -0.57 -15.71 -4.66
CA ALA A 16 0.86 -15.68 -4.37
C ALA A 16 1.43 -17.04 -3.92
N ARG A 17 0.57 -18.01 -3.56
CA ARG A 17 0.96 -19.38 -3.18
C ARG A 17 0.78 -20.38 -4.31
N ALA A 18 0.49 -19.96 -5.54
CA ALA A 18 0.41 -20.86 -6.68
C ALA A 18 1.73 -21.62 -6.85
N SER A 19 1.66 -22.94 -6.94
CA SER A 19 2.86 -23.77 -7.13
C SER A 19 3.45 -23.54 -8.52
N THR A 20 4.76 -23.70 -8.64
CA THR A 20 5.47 -23.65 -9.94
C THR A 20 4.83 -24.60 -10.96
N ALA A 21 4.29 -25.75 -10.51
CA ALA A 21 3.60 -26.69 -11.37
C ALA A 21 2.26 -26.15 -11.90
N GLN A 22 1.51 -25.41 -11.08
CA GLN A 22 0.26 -24.75 -11.50
C GLN A 22 0.57 -23.64 -12.49
N LEU A 23 1.55 -22.80 -12.19
CA LEU A 23 1.99 -21.71 -13.06
C LEU A 23 2.53 -22.25 -14.40
N ALA A 24 3.31 -23.33 -14.38
CA ALA A 24 3.85 -23.98 -15.58
C ALA A 24 2.73 -24.46 -16.53
N ARG A 25 1.69 -25.08 -15.97
CA ARG A 25 0.50 -25.48 -16.74
C ARG A 25 -0.24 -24.28 -17.33
N LEU A 26 -0.41 -23.22 -16.53
CA LEU A 26 -1.11 -22.00 -16.95
C LEU A 26 -0.45 -21.32 -18.14
N VAL A 27 0.88 -21.26 -18.15
CA VAL A 27 1.63 -20.55 -19.21
C VAL A 27 2.17 -21.47 -20.29
N GLY A 28 1.97 -22.79 -20.20
CA GLY A 28 2.42 -23.78 -21.18
C GLY A 28 3.95 -23.87 -21.26
N ARG A 29 4.64 -23.88 -20.12
CA ARG A 29 6.11 -23.97 -20.02
C ARG A 29 6.54 -25.01 -18.98
N SER A 30 7.83 -25.37 -19.00
CA SER A 30 8.39 -26.24 -17.97
C SER A 30 8.47 -25.56 -16.62
N ARG A 31 8.45 -26.33 -15.53
CA ARG A 31 8.61 -25.81 -14.17
C ARG A 31 9.93 -25.03 -14.00
N THR A 32 11.01 -25.56 -14.56
CA THR A 32 12.33 -24.91 -14.52
C THR A 32 12.31 -23.55 -15.21
N SER A 33 11.66 -23.45 -16.38
CA SER A 33 11.51 -22.19 -17.10
C SER A 33 10.70 -21.16 -16.30
N VAL A 34 9.62 -21.60 -15.66
CA VAL A 34 8.78 -20.72 -14.82
C VAL A 34 9.56 -20.26 -13.59
N GLN A 35 10.24 -21.17 -12.91
CA GLN A 35 11.05 -20.84 -11.74
C GLN A 35 12.11 -19.78 -12.09
N SER A 36 12.88 -20.01 -13.14
CA SER A 36 13.91 -19.08 -13.61
C SER A 36 13.35 -17.69 -13.98
N ARG A 37 12.14 -17.63 -14.53
CA ARG A 37 11.46 -16.35 -14.84
C ARG A 37 11.05 -15.61 -13.58
N ILE A 38 10.48 -16.29 -12.60
CA ILE A 38 10.08 -15.68 -11.33
C ILE A 38 11.31 -15.13 -10.62
N GLU A 39 12.37 -15.91 -10.47
CA GLU A 39 13.64 -15.47 -9.86
C GLU A 39 14.23 -14.26 -10.57
N ARG A 40 14.15 -14.22 -11.90
CA ARG A 40 14.59 -13.04 -12.67
C ARG A 40 13.73 -11.82 -12.36
N LEU A 41 12.41 -11.96 -12.29
CA LEU A 41 11.48 -10.86 -11.98
C LEU A 41 11.71 -10.33 -10.55
N GLU A 42 11.98 -11.21 -9.60
CA GLU A 42 12.36 -10.84 -8.23
C GLU A 42 13.71 -10.10 -8.20
N LYS A 43 14.72 -10.65 -8.85
CA LYS A 43 16.06 -10.05 -8.93
C LYS A 43 16.08 -8.69 -9.62
N GLN A 44 15.19 -8.49 -10.59
CA GLN A 44 15.01 -7.21 -11.30
C GLN A 44 14.14 -6.21 -10.52
N GLY A 45 13.60 -6.60 -9.36
CA GLY A 45 12.71 -5.76 -8.56
C GLY A 45 11.33 -5.51 -9.19
N VAL A 46 10.94 -6.31 -10.20
CA VAL A 46 9.59 -6.28 -10.75
C VAL A 46 8.61 -6.88 -9.75
N ILE A 47 9.00 -8.00 -9.11
CA ILE A 47 8.32 -8.55 -7.94
C ILE A 47 9.14 -8.10 -6.73
N VAL A 48 8.59 -7.21 -5.93
CA VAL A 48 9.24 -6.66 -4.74
C VAL A 48 8.90 -7.42 -3.45
N GLY A 49 7.94 -8.34 -3.52
CA GLY A 49 7.53 -9.16 -2.38
C GLY A 49 6.17 -9.81 -2.59
N TYR A 50 5.78 -10.60 -1.59
CA TYR A 50 4.49 -11.30 -1.53
C TYR A 50 3.80 -10.91 -0.24
N GLY A 51 2.49 -10.76 -0.27
CA GLY A 51 1.71 -10.34 0.89
C GLY A 51 0.60 -11.32 1.26
N VAL A 52 0.14 -11.22 2.48
CA VAL A 52 -1.04 -11.94 2.98
C VAL A 52 -2.18 -10.93 3.13
N ARG A 53 -3.35 -11.28 2.61
CA ARG A 53 -4.59 -10.57 2.91
C ARG A 53 -5.28 -11.31 4.05
N LEU A 54 -5.60 -10.60 5.12
CA LEU A 54 -6.31 -11.18 6.26
C LEU A 54 -7.82 -10.94 6.11
N ALA A 55 -8.61 -11.85 6.67
CA ALA A 55 -10.04 -11.60 6.80
C ALA A 55 -10.28 -10.43 7.79
N PRO A 56 -11.32 -9.60 7.59
CA PRO A 56 -11.57 -8.42 8.40
C PRO A 56 -11.62 -8.69 9.91
N GLU A 57 -12.11 -9.85 10.30
CA GLU A 57 -12.15 -10.30 11.71
C GLU A 57 -10.77 -10.56 12.31
N HIS A 58 -9.74 -10.76 11.49
CA HIS A 58 -8.34 -10.97 11.90
C HIS A 58 -7.47 -9.71 11.74
N GLU A 59 -7.97 -8.68 11.10
CA GLU A 59 -7.43 -7.31 11.18
C GLU A 59 -7.91 -6.60 12.45
N MET A 60 -7.91 -7.33 13.58
CA MET A 60 -8.54 -6.95 14.84
C MET A 60 -8.16 -5.54 15.28
N GLY A 61 -9.16 -4.69 15.40
CA GLY A 61 -9.05 -3.37 16.00
C GLY A 61 -8.38 -2.30 15.12
N ALA A 62 -8.01 -2.60 13.88
CA ALA A 62 -7.39 -1.60 13.03
C ALA A 62 -8.38 -0.51 12.61
N VAL A 63 -8.22 0.66 13.21
CA VAL A 63 -8.87 1.88 12.75
C VAL A 63 -8.07 2.44 11.58
N ARG A 64 -8.71 2.60 10.44
CA ARG A 64 -8.10 3.18 9.25
C ARG A 64 -8.71 4.55 8.95
N ALA A 65 -7.89 5.48 8.49
CA ALA A 65 -8.35 6.80 8.07
C ALA A 65 -7.59 7.29 6.85
N HIS A 66 -8.29 8.06 6.02
CA HIS A 66 -7.67 8.94 5.05
C HIS A 66 -7.48 10.31 5.68
N VAL A 67 -6.26 10.81 5.70
CA VAL A 67 -5.93 12.15 6.15
C VAL A 67 -5.52 12.97 4.94
N MET A 68 -6.39 13.87 4.53
CA MET A 68 -6.17 14.80 3.43
C MET A 68 -5.40 16.01 3.98
N ILE A 69 -4.28 16.36 3.34
CA ILE A 69 -3.33 17.31 3.87
C ILE A 69 -3.09 18.41 2.85
N LYS A 70 -3.32 19.66 3.27
CA LYS A 70 -2.91 20.86 2.54
C LYS A 70 -1.57 21.30 3.09
N VAL A 71 -0.59 21.50 2.22
CA VAL A 71 0.74 21.95 2.60
C VAL A 71 1.03 23.36 2.03
N GLY A 72 1.93 24.06 2.69
CA GLY A 72 2.41 25.36 2.22
C GLY A 72 3.21 25.24 0.94
N PRO A 73 3.39 26.37 0.20
CA PRO A 73 4.23 26.39 -0.99
C PRO A 73 5.63 25.86 -0.71
N LYS A 74 6.08 24.89 -1.51
CA LYS A 74 7.40 24.22 -1.42
C LYS A 74 7.58 23.32 -0.18
N GLU A 75 6.57 23.13 0.68
CA GLU A 75 6.67 22.34 1.91
C GLU A 75 6.40 20.85 1.71
N ALA A 76 5.86 20.43 0.56
CA ALA A 76 5.47 19.05 0.31
C ALA A 76 6.61 18.02 0.57
N ARG A 77 7.84 18.36 0.23
CA ARG A 77 9.00 17.48 0.44
C ARG A 77 9.34 17.34 1.91
N THR A 78 9.34 18.42 2.66
CA THR A 78 9.60 18.45 4.11
C THR A 78 8.53 17.66 4.86
N VAL A 79 7.26 17.93 4.54
CA VAL A 79 6.12 17.23 5.14
C VAL A 79 6.14 15.74 4.80
N THR A 80 6.46 15.36 3.57
CA THR A 80 6.61 13.95 3.17
C THR A 80 7.68 13.24 4.01
N GLY A 81 8.83 13.89 4.25
CA GLY A 81 9.89 13.37 5.11
C GLY A 81 9.43 13.16 6.54
N ALA A 82 8.72 14.14 7.11
CA ALA A 82 8.18 14.05 8.47
C ALA A 82 7.12 12.94 8.60
N LEU A 83 6.21 12.83 7.63
CA LEU A 83 5.17 11.78 7.61
C LEU A 83 5.76 10.36 7.54
N ARG A 84 6.88 10.19 6.87
CA ARG A 84 7.57 8.89 6.80
C ARG A 84 8.03 8.39 8.16
N SER A 85 8.26 9.28 9.11
CA SER A 85 8.67 8.95 10.50
C SER A 85 7.50 8.61 11.40
N ILE A 86 6.27 8.67 10.93
CA ILE A 86 5.07 8.28 11.66
C ILE A 86 4.69 6.87 11.24
N ASP A 87 4.97 5.88 12.07
CA ASP A 87 4.77 4.45 11.75
C ASP A 87 3.33 4.09 11.41
N GLN A 88 2.37 4.82 11.96
CA GLN A 88 0.94 4.64 11.68
C GLN A 88 0.55 5.10 10.27
N VAL A 89 1.35 5.94 9.61
CA VAL A 89 1.15 6.31 8.21
C VAL A 89 1.69 5.18 7.32
N ARG A 90 0.79 4.44 6.70
CA ARG A 90 1.13 3.26 5.88
C ARG A 90 1.36 3.61 4.41
N VAL A 91 0.61 4.56 3.90
CA VAL A 91 0.71 5.00 2.51
C VAL A 91 0.58 6.52 2.46
N LEU A 92 1.33 7.14 1.57
CA LEU A 92 1.23 8.56 1.29
C LEU A 92 1.17 8.77 -0.22
N HIS A 93 0.12 9.44 -0.66
CA HIS A 93 -0.10 9.81 -2.05
C HIS A 93 0.06 11.32 -2.23
N SER A 94 0.73 11.74 -3.30
CA SER A 94 0.60 13.08 -3.84
C SER A 94 -0.61 13.11 -4.77
N VAL A 95 -1.45 14.09 -4.63
CA VAL A 95 -2.71 14.19 -5.38
C VAL A 95 -2.87 15.58 -5.99
N SER A 96 -3.70 15.65 -7.02
CA SER A 96 -4.15 16.92 -7.60
C SER A 96 -5.48 17.35 -6.96
N GLY A 97 -5.76 18.63 -6.92
CA GLY A 97 -7.03 19.20 -6.43
C GLY A 97 -6.85 20.09 -5.22
N GLU A 98 -7.83 20.09 -4.32
CA GLU A 98 -7.86 20.99 -3.17
C GLU A 98 -6.82 20.70 -2.10
N VAL A 99 -6.35 19.47 -2.03
CA VAL A 99 -5.29 19.03 -1.11
C VAL A 99 -4.08 18.55 -1.90
N ASP A 100 -2.94 18.50 -1.25
CA ASP A 100 -1.67 18.16 -1.89
C ASP A 100 -1.26 16.72 -1.63
N LEU A 101 -1.59 16.20 -0.45
CA LEU A 101 -1.25 14.86 -0.01
C LEU A 101 -2.47 14.15 0.60
N ILE A 102 -2.53 12.83 0.44
CA ILE A 102 -3.45 11.96 1.18
C ILE A 102 -2.62 10.88 1.86
N ALA A 103 -2.66 10.86 3.20
CA ALA A 103 -2.08 9.79 3.99
C ALA A 103 -3.14 8.74 4.32
N VAL A 104 -2.78 7.47 4.22
CA VAL A 104 -3.56 6.36 4.75
C VAL A 104 -2.92 5.96 6.07
N ALA A 105 -3.61 6.23 7.17
CA ALA A 105 -3.18 5.89 8.51
C ALA A 105 -3.92 4.67 9.06
N MET A 106 -3.22 3.89 9.89
CA MET A 106 -3.77 2.71 10.56
C MET A 106 -3.32 2.70 12.02
N THR A 107 -4.27 2.51 12.92
CA THR A 107 -4.05 2.46 14.37
C THR A 107 -4.85 1.35 15.03
N SER A 108 -4.58 1.05 16.28
CA SER A 108 -5.30 0.04 17.05
C SER A 108 -6.59 0.55 17.69
N SER A 109 -6.78 1.87 17.77
CA SER A 109 -7.96 2.49 18.37
C SER A 109 -8.26 3.85 17.77
N VAL A 110 -9.48 4.34 18.00
CA VAL A 110 -9.89 5.69 17.59
C VAL A 110 -9.10 6.76 18.34
N ASP A 111 -8.79 6.55 19.62
CA ASP A 111 -8.00 7.48 20.42
C ASP A 111 -6.57 7.62 19.87
N GLU A 112 -5.96 6.51 19.47
CA GLU A 112 -4.65 6.55 18.81
C GLU A 112 -4.73 7.26 17.46
N MET A 113 -5.81 7.04 16.69
CA MET A 113 -6.02 7.74 15.43
C MET A 113 -6.13 9.24 15.61
N ASP A 114 -6.86 9.69 16.64
CA ASP A 114 -6.98 11.12 16.96
C ASP A 114 -5.59 11.73 17.24
N GLN A 115 -4.77 11.06 18.06
CA GLN A 115 -3.39 11.49 18.33
C GLN A 115 -2.53 11.55 17.06
N VAL A 116 -2.68 10.59 16.15
CA VAL A 116 -1.94 10.57 14.88
C VAL A 116 -2.37 11.73 13.98
N ILE A 117 -3.68 12.01 13.89
CA ILE A 117 -4.21 13.15 13.13
C ILE A 117 -3.68 14.46 13.68
N ASP A 118 -3.67 14.62 15.01
CA ASP A 118 -3.11 15.81 15.67
C ASP A 118 -1.62 15.97 15.39
N ARG A 119 -0.85 14.88 15.45
CA ARG A 119 0.58 14.91 15.10
C ARG A 119 0.81 15.34 13.66
N ILE A 120 0.00 14.85 12.73
CA ILE A 120 0.08 15.23 11.32
C ILE A 120 -0.25 16.72 11.15
N GLY A 121 -1.31 17.20 11.81
CA GLY A 121 -1.72 18.61 11.76
C GLY A 121 -0.70 19.58 12.36
N ALA A 122 0.10 19.11 13.32
CA ALA A 122 1.14 19.91 13.98
C ALA A 122 2.48 19.93 13.24
N LEU A 123 2.63 19.20 12.14
CA LEU A 123 3.88 19.20 11.37
C LEU A 123 4.12 20.57 10.70
N ASP A 124 5.36 21.01 10.77
CA ASP A 124 5.77 22.21 10.06
C ASP A 124 5.52 22.07 8.55
N GLY A 125 4.88 23.07 7.96
CA GLY A 125 4.50 23.06 6.55
C GLY A 125 3.09 22.53 6.26
N VAL A 126 2.41 21.95 7.23
CA VAL A 126 1.00 21.56 7.12
C VAL A 126 0.11 22.77 7.42
N GLU A 127 -0.71 23.17 6.47
CA GLU A 127 -1.65 24.29 6.63
C GLU A 127 -2.99 23.82 7.21
N ARG A 128 -3.49 22.68 6.72
CA ARG A 128 -4.79 22.11 7.10
C ARG A 128 -4.83 20.62 6.87
N THR A 129 -5.53 19.92 7.74
CA THR A 129 -5.90 18.51 7.55
C THR A 129 -7.41 18.34 7.59
N THR A 130 -7.89 17.37 6.84
CA THR A 130 -9.26 16.84 6.92
C THR A 130 -9.16 15.32 6.95
N SER A 131 -9.75 14.71 7.96
CA SER A 131 -9.67 13.26 8.13
C SER A 131 -11.02 12.58 7.91
N SER A 132 -10.99 11.37 7.37
CA SER A 132 -12.14 10.51 7.20
C SER A 132 -11.81 9.12 7.72
N ILE A 133 -12.42 8.72 8.82
CA ILE A 133 -12.29 7.37 9.38
C ILE A 133 -13.09 6.41 8.50
N ILE A 134 -12.45 5.30 8.09
CA ILE A 134 -13.09 4.24 7.32
C ILE A 134 -13.93 3.40 8.26
N LEU A 135 -15.25 3.51 8.14
CA LEU A 135 -16.18 2.74 8.97
C LEU A 135 -16.33 1.30 8.49
N SER A 136 -16.28 1.08 7.19
CA SER A 136 -16.33 -0.26 6.58
C SER A 136 -15.83 -0.23 5.15
N THR A 137 -15.12 -1.28 4.74
CA THR A 137 -14.78 -1.54 3.33
C THR A 137 -15.91 -2.36 2.72
N LYS A 138 -16.51 -1.87 1.63
CA LYS A 138 -17.64 -2.55 0.99
C LYS A 138 -17.20 -3.68 0.07
N PHE A 139 -16.07 -3.48 -0.62
CA PHE A 139 -15.37 -4.52 -1.37
C PHE A 139 -13.92 -4.10 -1.63
N GLU A 140 -13.05 -5.09 -1.81
CA GLU A 140 -11.65 -4.95 -2.26
C GLU A 140 -11.37 -6.07 -3.26
N ARG A 141 -10.64 -5.78 -4.35
CA ARG A 141 -10.31 -6.75 -5.42
C ARG A 141 -8.82 -6.79 -5.67
#